data_7b46064fc26fd66d19f060a44b8ac3ca
#
_entry.id   7b46064fc26fd66d19f060a44b8ac3ca
#
_cell.length_a   1.000
_cell.length_b   1.000
_cell.length_c   1.000
_cell.angle_alpha   90.00
_cell.angle_beta   90.00
_cell.angle_gamma   90.00
#
_symmetry.space_group_name_H-M   'P 1'
#
loop_
_entity.id
_entity.type
_entity.pdbx_description
1 polymer ?
#
loop_
_entity_poly.entity_id
_entity_poly.type
_entity_poly.pdbx_seq_one_letter_code
_entity_poly.pdbx_strand_id
1 'polypeptide(L)'
;MHILLIEDDLDLGRALQAALKVEGFSSEWLRRAADAPERPDPGMVDCVLLDLMLPDGTGFDLLARWRRAGVATPIIVVTARGAIEDRVQGLDGGADDFIVKPFATVELVSRIRAVLRRGSRQADARWTVGALTIEPRRHQALLGGAALDLSPGEFQLLVELARDAGTVVPKGVLAQRLEPLGEPVDFAAIEVHVSHLRRKLGSESIRTVRGVGYMLEAP
;
A
#
# COMPACT_ATOMS: atom_id res chain seq x y z
N MET A 1 3.91 -1.39 -2.38
CA MET A 1 2.50 -0.95 -2.28
C MET A 1 1.61 -2.10 -2.71
N HIS A 2 0.64 -2.45 -1.88
CA HIS A 2 -0.22 -3.61 -2.09
C HIS A 2 -1.64 -3.21 -2.51
N ILE A 3 -2.14 -3.80 -3.59
CA ILE A 3 -3.45 -3.50 -4.18
C ILE A 3 -4.39 -4.68 -3.96
N LEU A 4 -5.54 -4.43 -3.35
CA LEU A 4 -6.63 -5.40 -3.31
C LEU A 4 -7.49 -5.23 -4.56
N LEU A 5 -7.49 -6.22 -5.44
CA LEU A 5 -8.30 -6.26 -6.66
C LEU A 5 -9.54 -7.12 -6.42
N ILE A 6 -10.73 -6.58 -6.68
CA ILE A 6 -12.00 -7.32 -6.63
C ILE A 6 -12.65 -7.23 -8.01
N GLU A 7 -12.57 -8.34 -8.76
CA GLU A 7 -12.92 -8.43 -10.18
C GLU A 7 -13.27 -9.88 -10.51
N ASP A 8 -14.43 -10.14 -11.09
CA ASP A 8 -14.88 -11.49 -11.40
C ASP A 8 -14.40 -11.98 -12.78
N ASP A 9 -14.11 -11.07 -13.71
CA ASP A 9 -13.59 -11.40 -15.03
C ASP A 9 -12.16 -11.96 -14.92
N LEU A 10 -12.01 -13.22 -15.39
CA LEU A 10 -10.73 -13.94 -15.29
C LEU A 10 -9.64 -13.35 -16.17
N ASP A 11 -9.99 -12.89 -17.37
CA ASP A 11 -9.00 -12.39 -18.32
C ASP A 11 -8.53 -10.99 -17.92
N LEU A 12 -9.48 -10.14 -17.51
CA LEU A 12 -9.16 -8.83 -17.00
C LEU A 12 -8.38 -8.90 -15.69
N GLY A 13 -8.80 -9.74 -14.74
CA GLY A 13 -8.13 -9.89 -13.45
C GLY A 13 -6.67 -10.32 -13.61
N ARG A 14 -6.39 -11.31 -14.49
CA ARG A 14 -5.01 -11.73 -14.81
C ARG A 14 -4.20 -10.61 -15.47
N ALA A 15 -4.81 -9.91 -16.43
CA ALA A 15 -4.16 -8.80 -17.12
C ALA A 15 -3.82 -7.66 -16.14
N LEU A 16 -4.73 -7.33 -15.22
CA LEU A 16 -4.51 -6.32 -14.19
C LEU A 16 -3.40 -6.73 -13.22
N GLN A 17 -3.41 -7.96 -12.71
CA GLN A 17 -2.32 -8.45 -11.85
C GLN A 17 -0.95 -8.37 -12.55
N ALA A 18 -0.88 -8.83 -13.81
CA ALA A 18 0.36 -8.75 -14.58
C ALA A 18 0.83 -7.31 -14.77
N ALA A 19 -0.09 -6.42 -15.10
CA ALA A 19 0.20 -4.99 -15.30
C ALA A 19 0.65 -4.31 -14.00
N LEU A 20 -0.05 -4.56 -12.88
CA LEU A 20 0.32 -4.05 -11.57
C LEU A 20 1.71 -4.51 -11.15
N LYS A 21 2.03 -5.78 -11.41
CA LYS A 21 3.35 -6.35 -11.15
C LYS A 21 4.47 -5.63 -11.92
N VAL A 22 4.27 -5.37 -13.22
CA VAL A 22 5.25 -4.64 -14.05
C VAL A 22 5.50 -3.22 -13.49
N GLU A 23 4.47 -2.59 -12.93
CA GLU A 23 4.54 -1.24 -12.37
C GLU A 23 5.02 -1.20 -10.91
N GLY A 24 5.43 -2.35 -10.34
CA GLY A 24 5.99 -2.45 -9.00
C GLY A 24 4.95 -2.52 -7.88
N PHE A 25 3.70 -2.87 -8.19
CA PHE A 25 2.65 -3.13 -7.19
C PHE A 25 2.52 -4.64 -6.94
N SER A 26 2.34 -5.04 -5.68
CA SER A 26 1.79 -6.36 -5.37
C SER A 26 0.28 -6.30 -5.40
N SER A 27 -0.37 -7.43 -5.64
CA SER A 27 -1.83 -7.49 -5.64
C SER A 27 -2.35 -8.81 -5.10
N GLU A 28 -3.38 -8.72 -4.27
CA GLU A 28 -4.28 -9.81 -3.98
C GLU A 28 -5.51 -9.67 -4.88
N TRP A 29 -6.00 -10.78 -5.42
CA TRP A 29 -7.15 -10.78 -6.30
C TRP A 29 -8.27 -11.67 -5.79
N LEU A 30 -9.41 -11.07 -5.54
CA LEU A 30 -10.65 -11.71 -5.11
C LEU A 30 -11.68 -11.61 -6.25
N ARG A 31 -12.54 -12.61 -6.35
CA ARG A 31 -13.52 -12.70 -7.44
C ARG A 31 -14.96 -12.46 -7.02
N ARG A 32 -15.19 -12.30 -5.74
CA ARG A 32 -16.52 -12.18 -5.14
C ARG A 32 -16.52 -11.17 -4.02
N ALA A 33 -17.63 -10.46 -3.85
CA ALA A 33 -17.78 -9.54 -2.72
C ALA A 33 -17.76 -10.28 -1.36
N ALA A 34 -18.23 -11.53 -1.31
CA ALA A 34 -18.22 -12.35 -0.10
C ALA A 34 -16.82 -12.74 0.38
N ASP A 35 -15.84 -12.80 -0.54
CA ASP A 35 -14.44 -13.13 -0.21
C ASP A 35 -13.70 -11.90 0.33
N ALA A 36 -14.28 -10.69 0.15
CA ALA A 36 -13.66 -9.46 0.58
C ALA A 36 -13.63 -9.35 2.11
N PRO A 37 -12.53 -8.85 2.70
CA PRO A 37 -12.42 -8.69 4.14
C PRO A 37 -13.51 -7.76 4.67
N GLU A 38 -13.90 -7.94 5.92
CA GLU A 38 -14.86 -7.06 6.58
C GLU A 38 -14.37 -5.61 6.56
N ARG A 39 -13.07 -5.43 6.75
CA ARG A 39 -12.34 -4.16 6.59
C ARG A 39 -10.99 -4.45 5.94
N PRO A 40 -10.63 -3.81 4.81
CA PRO A 40 -9.26 -3.80 4.33
C PRO A 40 -8.35 -3.20 5.42
N ASP A 41 -7.32 -3.94 5.80
CA ASP A 41 -6.34 -3.45 6.76
C ASP A 41 -5.47 -2.36 6.10
N PRO A 42 -5.49 -1.10 6.59
CA PRO A 42 -4.69 -0.03 6.00
C PRO A 42 -3.18 -0.25 6.18
N GLY A 43 -2.77 -1.17 7.07
CA GLY A 43 -1.38 -1.61 7.20
C GLY A 43 -0.96 -2.61 6.12
N MET A 44 -1.92 -3.25 5.45
CA MET A 44 -1.68 -4.31 4.45
C MET A 44 -2.13 -3.90 3.04
N VAL A 45 -3.17 -3.09 2.93
CA VAL A 45 -3.78 -2.69 1.65
C VAL A 45 -3.64 -1.19 1.46
N ASP A 46 -2.87 -0.79 0.46
CA ASP A 46 -2.63 0.62 0.13
C ASP A 46 -3.76 1.22 -0.74
N CYS A 47 -4.40 0.39 -1.58
CA CYS A 47 -5.51 0.80 -2.44
C CYS A 47 -6.37 -0.41 -2.81
N VAL A 48 -7.67 -0.17 -3.03
CA VAL A 48 -8.60 -1.16 -3.55
C VAL A 48 -9.01 -0.80 -4.97
N LEU A 49 -8.99 -1.77 -5.88
CA LEU A 49 -9.65 -1.72 -7.19
C LEU A 49 -10.91 -2.56 -7.10
N LEU A 50 -12.07 -1.95 -7.31
CA LEU A 50 -13.36 -2.57 -7.06
C LEU A 50 -14.25 -2.52 -8.30
N ASP A 51 -14.61 -3.70 -8.85
CA ASP A 51 -15.71 -3.76 -9.81
C ASP A 51 -17.06 -3.63 -9.08
N LEU A 52 -17.98 -2.95 -9.74
CA LEU A 52 -19.36 -2.82 -9.27
C LEU A 52 -20.22 -4.03 -9.64
N MET A 53 -19.84 -4.78 -10.69
CA MET A 53 -20.57 -5.90 -11.22
C MET A 53 -19.93 -7.21 -10.73
N LEU A 54 -20.31 -7.65 -9.53
CA LEU A 54 -19.81 -8.89 -8.94
C LEU A 54 -20.90 -9.96 -8.97
N PRO A 55 -20.56 -11.26 -9.06
CA PRO A 55 -21.53 -12.35 -9.25
C PRO A 55 -22.43 -12.58 -8.03
N ASP A 56 -22.03 -12.11 -6.86
CA ASP A 56 -22.66 -12.36 -5.57
C ASP A 56 -23.18 -11.08 -4.88
N GLY A 57 -23.19 -9.96 -5.57
CA GLY A 57 -23.68 -8.68 -5.05
C GLY A 57 -23.18 -7.48 -5.84
N THR A 58 -23.51 -6.30 -5.36
CA THR A 58 -23.02 -5.08 -6.00
C THR A 58 -21.77 -4.57 -5.29
N GLY A 59 -20.77 -4.12 -6.06
CA GLY A 59 -19.62 -3.43 -5.49
C GLY A 59 -20.00 -2.14 -4.74
N PHE A 60 -21.15 -1.53 -5.06
CA PHE A 60 -21.68 -0.40 -4.30
C PHE A 60 -22.00 -0.76 -2.86
N ASP A 61 -22.58 -1.95 -2.60
CA ASP A 61 -22.90 -2.40 -1.25
C ASP A 61 -21.61 -2.60 -0.43
N LEU A 62 -20.59 -3.15 -1.08
CA LEU A 62 -19.27 -3.36 -0.47
C LEU A 62 -18.60 -2.01 -0.15
N LEU A 63 -18.60 -1.08 -1.10
CA LEU A 63 -18.10 0.29 -0.91
C LEU A 63 -18.80 0.98 0.25
N ALA A 64 -20.14 0.99 0.24
CA ALA A 64 -20.94 1.61 1.28
C ALA A 64 -20.72 0.96 2.66
N ARG A 65 -20.56 -0.36 2.72
CA ARG A 65 -20.23 -1.10 3.94
C ARG A 65 -18.90 -0.63 4.51
N TRP A 66 -17.86 -0.57 3.70
CA TRP A 66 -16.54 -0.16 4.13
C TRP A 66 -16.49 1.31 4.57
N ARG A 67 -17.14 2.21 3.84
CA ARG A 67 -17.18 3.64 4.22
C ARG A 67 -17.96 3.87 5.51
N ARG A 68 -19.09 3.17 5.72
CA ARG A 68 -19.80 3.19 7.02
C ARG A 68 -18.96 2.63 8.16
N ALA A 69 -18.11 1.65 7.88
CA ALA A 69 -17.17 1.09 8.85
C ALA A 69 -15.93 1.99 9.10
N GLY A 70 -15.84 3.16 8.43
CA GLY A 70 -14.73 4.10 8.60
C GLY A 70 -13.44 3.69 7.90
N VAL A 71 -13.51 2.81 6.87
CA VAL A 71 -12.34 2.43 6.06
C VAL A 71 -11.86 3.65 5.29
N ALA A 72 -10.63 4.07 5.56
CA ALA A 72 -9.97 5.20 4.90
C ALA A 72 -9.08 4.78 3.71
N THR A 73 -8.86 3.47 3.52
CA THR A 73 -8.11 2.95 2.36
C THR A 73 -8.71 3.50 1.06
N PRO A 74 -7.89 4.07 0.15
CA PRO A 74 -8.36 4.56 -1.14
C PRO A 74 -9.03 3.45 -1.96
N ILE A 75 -10.16 3.76 -2.58
CA ILE A 75 -10.93 2.83 -3.41
C ILE A 75 -11.15 3.46 -4.79
N ILE A 76 -10.67 2.80 -5.82
CA ILE A 76 -10.94 3.12 -7.22
C ILE A 76 -11.99 2.14 -7.72
N VAL A 77 -13.11 2.66 -8.19
CA VAL A 77 -14.13 1.86 -8.86
C VAL A 77 -13.71 1.61 -10.31
N VAL A 78 -13.72 0.34 -10.72
CA VAL A 78 -13.34 -0.12 -12.07
C VAL A 78 -14.52 -0.91 -12.63
N THR A 79 -15.30 -0.33 -13.57
CA THR A 79 -16.54 -0.97 -14.01
C THR A 79 -16.90 -0.68 -15.47
N ALA A 80 -17.71 -1.57 -16.08
CA ALA A 80 -18.30 -1.35 -17.39
C ALA A 80 -19.45 -0.32 -17.38
N ARG A 81 -19.96 0.04 -16.20
CA ARG A 81 -21.01 1.05 -16.04
C ARG A 81 -20.42 2.45 -16.22
N GLY A 82 -20.66 3.04 -17.39
CA GLY A 82 -20.14 4.36 -17.77
C GLY A 82 -21.16 5.50 -17.69
N ALA A 83 -22.39 5.20 -17.26
CA ALA A 83 -23.41 6.24 -17.12
C ALA A 83 -22.97 7.31 -16.11
N ILE A 84 -23.34 8.54 -16.35
CA ILE A 84 -22.98 9.67 -15.46
C ILE A 84 -23.54 9.42 -14.06
N GLU A 85 -24.75 8.87 -13.98
CA GLU A 85 -25.44 8.53 -12.74
C GLU A 85 -24.65 7.50 -11.91
N ASP A 86 -24.10 6.45 -12.53
CA ASP A 86 -23.30 5.45 -11.85
C ASP A 86 -21.98 6.03 -11.31
N ARG A 87 -21.36 6.96 -12.06
CA ARG A 87 -20.14 7.66 -11.62
C ARG A 87 -20.41 8.59 -10.44
N VAL A 88 -21.50 9.36 -10.51
CA VAL A 88 -21.93 10.23 -9.41
C VAL A 88 -22.24 9.38 -8.18
N GLN A 89 -23.03 8.31 -8.33
CA GLN A 89 -23.34 7.40 -7.23
C GLN A 89 -22.09 6.75 -6.61
N GLY A 90 -21.11 6.37 -7.42
CA GLY A 90 -19.84 5.81 -6.93
C GLY A 90 -19.02 6.81 -6.11
N LEU A 91 -18.89 8.04 -6.62
CA LEU A 91 -18.16 9.10 -5.94
C LEU A 91 -18.88 9.58 -4.67
N ASP A 92 -20.20 9.78 -4.75
CA ASP A 92 -21.03 10.12 -3.58
C ASP A 92 -21.05 8.98 -2.56
N GLY A 93 -20.94 7.73 -3.02
CA GLY A 93 -20.76 6.55 -2.17
C GLY A 93 -19.39 6.45 -1.48
N GLY A 94 -18.48 7.38 -1.78
CA GLY A 94 -17.18 7.50 -1.14
C GLY A 94 -16.03 6.81 -1.89
N ALA A 95 -16.17 6.52 -3.20
CA ALA A 95 -15.02 6.15 -4.02
C ALA A 95 -14.08 7.34 -4.19
N ASP A 96 -12.76 7.07 -4.19
CA ASP A 96 -11.74 8.12 -4.36
C ASP A 96 -11.48 8.45 -5.82
N ASP A 97 -11.75 7.50 -6.73
CA ASP A 97 -11.73 7.70 -8.18
C ASP A 97 -12.60 6.64 -8.88
N PHE A 98 -12.81 6.84 -10.18
CA PHE A 98 -13.67 6.01 -11.02
C PHE A 98 -13.05 5.83 -12.39
N ILE A 99 -13.01 4.60 -12.91
CA ILE A 99 -12.53 4.31 -14.25
C ILE A 99 -13.51 3.38 -14.99
N VAL A 100 -13.81 3.71 -16.23
CA VAL A 100 -14.77 2.96 -17.06
C VAL A 100 -14.02 2.02 -17.98
N LYS A 101 -14.44 0.75 -18.02
CA LYS A 101 -13.97 -0.25 -18.98
C LYS A 101 -14.54 0.02 -20.39
N PRO A 102 -13.75 -0.10 -21.48
CA PRO A 102 -12.33 -0.45 -21.49
C PRO A 102 -11.43 0.76 -21.22
N PHE A 103 -10.29 0.55 -20.59
CA PHE A 103 -9.30 1.57 -20.25
C PHE A 103 -7.88 1.10 -20.57
N ALA A 104 -6.96 2.04 -20.73
CA ALA A 104 -5.55 1.73 -20.87
C ALA A 104 -4.91 1.47 -19.49
N THR A 105 -4.04 0.47 -19.39
CA THR A 105 -3.29 0.16 -18.16
C THR A 105 -2.56 1.38 -17.61
N VAL A 106 -1.95 2.20 -18.47
CA VAL A 106 -1.26 3.43 -18.08
C VAL A 106 -2.20 4.41 -17.38
N GLU A 107 -3.47 4.49 -17.81
CA GLU A 107 -4.48 5.32 -17.16
C GLU A 107 -4.77 4.82 -15.75
N LEU A 108 -5.03 3.51 -15.58
CA LEU A 108 -5.30 2.92 -14.27
C LEU A 108 -4.13 3.15 -13.31
N VAL A 109 -2.91 2.89 -13.74
CA VAL A 109 -1.70 3.10 -12.93
C VAL A 109 -1.54 4.57 -12.52
N SER A 110 -1.81 5.49 -13.44
CA SER A 110 -1.75 6.93 -13.14
C SER A 110 -2.80 7.33 -12.10
N ARG A 111 -4.00 6.74 -12.15
CA ARG A 111 -5.08 6.95 -11.16
C ARG A 111 -4.73 6.34 -9.81
N ILE A 112 -4.20 5.12 -9.77
CA ILE A 112 -3.70 4.50 -8.53
C ILE A 112 -2.68 5.42 -7.87
N ARG A 113 -1.67 5.87 -8.61
CA ARG A 113 -0.66 6.81 -8.08
C ARG A 113 -1.27 8.12 -7.61
N ALA A 114 -2.32 8.62 -8.29
CA ALA A 114 -2.99 9.85 -7.91
C ALA A 114 -3.79 9.71 -6.61
N VAL A 115 -4.55 8.63 -6.40
CA VAL A 115 -5.31 8.41 -5.16
C VAL A 115 -4.39 8.09 -3.99
N LEU A 116 -3.35 7.27 -4.20
CA LEU A 116 -2.32 7.01 -3.20
C LEU A 116 -1.65 8.32 -2.74
N ARG A 117 -1.39 9.24 -3.65
CA ARG A 117 -0.86 10.58 -3.35
C ARG A 117 -1.85 11.44 -2.57
N ARG A 118 -3.17 11.36 -2.83
CA ARG A 118 -4.21 12.11 -2.11
C ARG A 118 -4.46 11.52 -0.71
N GLY A 119 -4.53 10.21 -0.62
CA GLY A 119 -4.64 9.46 0.65
C GLY A 119 -3.42 9.67 1.53
N SER A 120 -2.29 9.88 0.93
CA SER A 120 -1.06 10.30 1.56
C SER A 120 -0.88 11.82 1.43
N ARG A 121 -1.71 12.63 2.07
CA ARG A 121 -1.28 14.00 2.47
C ARG A 121 0.03 13.94 3.29
N GLN A 122 0.44 12.73 3.69
CA GLN A 122 1.75 12.38 4.23
C GLN A 122 2.77 11.94 3.15
N ALA A 123 2.39 11.58 1.91
CA ALA A 123 3.34 11.08 0.90
C ALA A 123 4.11 12.16 0.13
N ASP A 124 3.70 13.42 0.21
CA ASP A 124 4.55 14.57 -0.17
C ASP A 124 5.34 15.09 1.06
N ALA A 125 5.08 14.54 2.22
CA ALA A 125 5.68 14.99 3.45
C ALA A 125 7.04 14.32 3.64
N ARG A 126 8.04 15.14 3.86
CA ARG A 126 9.25 14.81 4.60
C ARG A 126 8.83 14.21 5.94
N TRP A 127 9.04 12.93 6.12
CA TRP A 127 8.76 12.26 7.40
C TRP A 127 9.89 12.57 8.36
N THR A 128 9.55 13.00 9.55
CA THR A 128 10.56 13.29 10.57
C THR A 128 10.30 12.42 11.80
N VAL A 129 11.32 11.65 12.18
CA VAL A 129 11.35 10.83 13.40
C VAL A 129 12.60 11.21 14.18
N GLY A 130 12.48 12.07 15.18
CA GLY A 130 13.64 12.67 15.86
C GLY A 130 14.53 13.47 14.89
N ALA A 131 15.81 13.14 14.83
CA ALA A 131 16.76 13.74 13.90
C ALA A 131 16.72 13.13 12.49
N LEU A 132 16.00 12.02 12.30
CA LEU A 132 15.86 11.34 11.02
C LEU A 132 14.79 12.03 10.17
N THR A 133 15.15 12.34 8.94
CA THR A 133 14.25 12.83 7.90
C THR A 133 14.24 11.86 6.73
N ILE A 134 13.07 11.44 6.27
CA ILE A 134 12.92 10.54 5.12
C ILE A 134 12.10 11.25 4.05
N GLU A 135 12.59 11.24 2.83
CA GLU A 135 11.92 11.75 1.63
C GLU A 135 11.65 10.58 0.65
N PRO A 136 10.54 9.84 0.81
CA PRO A 136 10.29 8.60 0.08
C PRO A 136 10.33 8.75 -1.43
N ARG A 137 9.82 9.86 -1.98
CA ARG A 137 9.83 10.14 -3.42
C ARG A 137 11.21 10.39 -4.00
N ARG A 138 12.12 10.89 -3.18
CA ARG A 138 13.51 11.18 -3.60
C ARG A 138 14.43 10.00 -3.35
N HIS A 139 13.90 8.91 -2.76
CA HIS A 139 14.72 7.82 -2.25
C HIS A 139 15.87 8.30 -1.36
N GLN A 140 15.58 9.28 -0.50
CA GLN A 140 16.57 9.97 0.30
C GLN A 140 16.19 9.91 1.79
N ALA A 141 17.19 9.67 2.63
CA ALA A 141 17.07 9.81 4.08
C ALA A 141 18.24 10.66 4.60
N LEU A 142 17.95 11.48 5.60
CA LEU A 142 18.94 12.35 6.23
C LEU A 142 18.89 12.16 7.74
N LEU A 143 20.04 12.14 8.39
CA LEU A 143 20.15 12.14 9.84
C LEU A 143 20.85 13.43 10.28
N GLY A 144 20.18 14.25 11.09
CA GLY A 144 20.70 15.56 11.47
C GLY A 144 21.00 16.49 10.29
N GLY A 145 20.29 16.30 9.15
CA GLY A 145 20.52 17.06 7.92
C GLY A 145 21.59 16.49 6.98
N ALA A 146 22.38 15.50 7.42
CA ALA A 146 23.35 14.82 6.57
C ALA A 146 22.71 13.65 5.81
N ALA A 147 22.94 13.53 4.50
CA ALA A 147 22.39 12.45 3.70
C ALA A 147 22.97 11.08 4.13
N LEU A 148 22.10 10.09 4.25
CA LEU A 148 22.47 8.71 4.54
C LEU A 148 22.69 7.95 3.24
N ASP A 149 23.80 7.23 3.15
CA ASP A 149 24.06 6.30 2.05
C ASP A 149 23.39 4.95 2.37
N LEU A 150 22.22 4.71 1.81
CA LEU A 150 21.41 3.51 2.02
C LEU A 150 21.29 2.71 0.72
N SER A 151 21.45 1.39 0.84
CA SER A 151 21.07 0.50 -0.27
C SER A 151 19.55 0.53 -0.49
N PRO A 152 19.04 0.13 -1.67
CA PRO A 152 17.60 0.09 -1.93
C PRO A 152 16.81 -0.70 -0.88
N GLY A 153 17.30 -1.87 -0.45
CA GLY A 153 16.64 -2.69 0.57
C GLY A 153 16.66 -2.05 1.97
N GLU A 154 17.78 -1.40 2.35
CA GLU A 154 17.87 -0.66 3.60
C GLU A 154 16.91 0.54 3.60
N PHE A 155 16.84 1.28 2.50
CA PHE A 155 15.93 2.41 2.37
C PHE A 155 14.47 1.96 2.45
N GLN A 156 14.10 0.88 1.75
CA GLN A 156 12.74 0.36 1.78
C GLN A 156 12.35 -0.13 3.17
N LEU A 157 13.24 -0.86 3.88
CA LEU A 157 13.00 -1.27 5.26
C LEU A 157 12.83 -0.06 6.18
N LEU A 158 13.67 0.97 6.02
CA LEU A 158 13.57 2.21 6.80
C LEU A 158 12.23 2.92 6.57
N VAL A 159 11.76 2.99 5.33
CA VAL A 159 10.45 3.57 4.99
C VAL A 159 9.31 2.80 5.67
N GLU A 160 9.35 1.45 5.63
CA GLU A 160 8.31 0.62 6.26
C GLU A 160 8.30 0.75 7.79
N LEU A 161 9.45 0.84 8.42
CA LEU A 161 9.54 1.08 9.85
C LEU A 161 9.12 2.50 10.24
N ALA A 162 9.45 3.50 9.42
CA ALA A 162 9.12 4.90 9.69
C ALA A 162 7.62 5.20 9.49
N ARG A 163 6.93 4.44 8.64
CA ARG A 163 5.48 4.53 8.45
C ARG A 163 4.74 4.30 9.77
N ASP A 164 5.24 3.36 10.57
CA ASP A 164 4.67 2.96 11.85
C ASP A 164 5.63 3.31 13.02
N ALA A 165 6.34 4.46 12.92
CA ALA A 165 7.31 4.87 13.94
C ALA A 165 6.72 4.87 15.35
N GLY A 166 7.45 4.34 16.32
CA GLY A 166 6.97 4.15 17.70
C GLY A 166 6.07 2.95 17.89
N THR A 167 5.78 2.17 16.83
CA THR A 167 4.96 0.95 16.87
C THR A 167 5.80 -0.26 16.43
N VAL A 168 5.52 -1.42 17.01
CA VAL A 168 6.21 -2.66 16.63
C VAL A 168 5.63 -3.20 15.33
N VAL A 169 6.47 -3.30 14.30
CA VAL A 169 6.10 -3.94 13.02
C VAL A 169 6.56 -5.40 13.04
N PRO A 170 5.62 -6.37 12.93
CA PRO A 170 5.96 -7.79 12.93
C PRO A 170 6.88 -8.18 11.78
N LYS A 171 7.83 -9.13 12.01
CA LYS A 171 8.75 -9.60 10.96
C LYS A 171 8.04 -10.12 9.71
N GLY A 172 6.94 -10.86 9.88
CA GLY A 172 6.14 -11.36 8.75
C GLY A 172 5.52 -10.25 7.90
N VAL A 173 5.07 -9.16 8.55
CA VAL A 173 4.54 -7.97 7.86
C VAL A 173 5.66 -7.27 7.09
N LEU A 174 6.84 -7.10 7.69
CA LEU A 174 7.99 -6.52 7.01
C LEU A 174 8.42 -7.38 5.81
N ALA A 175 8.51 -8.70 5.99
CA ALA A 175 8.87 -9.62 4.92
C ALA A 175 7.94 -9.50 3.71
N GLN A 176 6.64 -9.42 3.96
CA GLN A 176 5.62 -9.27 2.92
C GLN A 176 5.66 -7.89 2.24
N ARG A 177 5.89 -6.82 3.01
CA ARG A 177 5.97 -5.45 2.48
C ARG A 177 7.25 -5.19 1.68
N LEU A 178 8.36 -5.85 2.03
CA LEU A 178 9.65 -5.66 1.36
C LEU A 178 9.74 -6.38 0.02
N GLU A 179 9.04 -7.51 -0.15
CA GLU A 179 8.97 -8.24 -1.42
C GLU A 179 7.51 -8.42 -1.84
N PRO A 180 6.85 -7.35 -2.26
CA PRO A 180 5.43 -7.39 -2.59
C PRO A 180 5.11 -8.21 -3.86
N LEU A 181 6.11 -8.61 -4.63
CA LEU A 181 5.96 -9.23 -5.95
C LEU A 181 6.50 -10.68 -6.02
N GLY A 182 7.06 -11.18 -4.93
CA GLY A 182 7.70 -12.49 -4.86
C GLY A 182 7.35 -13.26 -3.59
N GLU A 183 8.17 -14.27 -3.30
CA GLU A 183 8.14 -14.92 -1.98
C GLU A 183 8.57 -13.90 -0.91
N PRO A 184 7.97 -13.94 0.30
CA PRO A 184 8.35 -13.03 1.37
C PRO A 184 9.86 -13.05 1.59
N VAL A 185 10.45 -11.87 1.78
CA VAL A 185 11.89 -11.73 2.09
C VAL A 185 12.25 -12.62 3.27
N ASP A 186 13.34 -13.36 3.15
CA ASP A 186 13.87 -14.15 4.26
C ASP A 186 14.13 -13.25 5.48
N PHE A 187 13.72 -13.70 6.65
CA PHE A 187 13.93 -13.00 7.90
C PHE A 187 15.41 -12.69 8.16
N ALA A 188 16.33 -13.56 7.69
CA ALA A 188 17.76 -13.29 7.76
C ALA A 188 18.18 -12.04 6.99
N ALA A 189 17.58 -11.79 5.81
CA ALA A 189 17.85 -10.56 5.04
C ALA A 189 17.34 -9.30 5.78
N ILE A 190 16.18 -9.39 6.43
CA ILE A 190 15.66 -8.30 7.26
C ILE A 190 16.62 -8.02 8.43
N GLU A 191 17.12 -9.04 9.10
CA GLU A 191 18.08 -8.91 10.21
C GLU A 191 19.38 -8.23 9.77
N VAL A 192 19.88 -8.56 8.59
CA VAL A 192 21.05 -7.90 7.99
C VAL A 192 20.77 -6.43 7.72
N HIS A 193 19.63 -6.10 7.11
CA HIS A 193 19.26 -4.70 6.85
C HIS A 193 19.07 -3.92 8.15
N VAL A 194 18.44 -4.50 9.17
CA VAL A 194 18.32 -3.88 10.51
C VAL A 194 19.70 -3.62 11.12
N SER A 195 20.63 -4.58 11.03
CA SER A 195 22.00 -4.41 11.52
C SER A 195 22.72 -3.25 10.80
N HIS A 196 22.57 -3.15 9.49
CA HIS A 196 23.16 -2.08 8.70
C HIS A 196 22.54 -0.72 9.03
N LEU A 197 21.22 -0.64 9.16
CA LEU A 197 20.51 0.57 9.55
C LEU A 197 20.94 1.06 10.94
N ARG A 198 21.06 0.17 11.93
CA ARG A 198 21.57 0.51 13.26
C ARG A 198 22.96 1.11 13.23
N ARG A 199 23.85 0.59 12.37
CA ARG A 199 25.18 1.14 12.20
C ARG A 199 25.19 2.55 11.64
N LYS A 200 24.19 2.89 10.80
CA LYS A 200 24.05 4.20 10.13
C LYS A 200 23.25 5.22 10.93
N LEU A 201 22.24 4.75 11.68
CA LEU A 201 21.32 5.60 12.45
C LEU A 201 21.67 5.69 13.94
N GLY A 202 22.50 4.75 14.44
CA GLY A 202 22.73 4.53 15.85
C GLY A 202 22.08 3.25 16.36
N SER A 203 22.70 2.59 17.34
CA SER A 203 22.28 1.27 17.83
C SER A 203 20.86 1.24 18.40
N GLU A 204 20.42 2.34 18.99
CA GLU A 204 19.13 2.46 19.68
C GLU A 204 17.99 2.86 18.75
N SER A 205 18.29 3.29 17.51
CA SER A 205 17.29 3.78 16.55
C SER A 205 16.23 2.74 16.15
N ILE A 206 16.58 1.45 16.18
CA ILE A 206 15.67 0.35 15.86
C ILE A 206 15.68 -0.64 17.01
N ARG A 207 14.60 -0.70 17.77
CA ARG A 207 14.43 -1.66 18.84
C ARG A 207 13.95 -3.01 18.33
N THR A 208 14.54 -4.10 18.81
CA THR A 208 14.05 -5.46 18.57
C THR A 208 13.06 -5.86 19.66
N VAL A 209 11.85 -6.23 19.29
CA VAL A 209 10.90 -6.91 20.18
C VAL A 209 10.98 -8.40 19.88
N ARG A 210 11.66 -9.14 20.78
CA ARG A 210 11.96 -10.57 20.59
C ARG A 210 10.69 -11.38 20.31
N GLY A 211 10.75 -12.22 19.29
CA GLY A 211 9.63 -13.06 18.86
C GLY A 211 8.52 -12.33 18.09
N VAL A 212 8.56 -10.99 17.98
CA VAL A 212 7.54 -10.18 17.30
C VAL A 212 8.10 -9.47 16.09
N GLY A 213 8.98 -8.50 16.25
CA GLY A 213 9.44 -7.66 15.15
C GLY A 213 10.38 -6.54 15.56
N TYR A 214 10.29 -5.44 14.83
CA TYR A 214 11.13 -4.25 15.00
C TYR A 214 10.29 -2.99 15.14
N MET A 215 10.84 -2.00 15.81
CA MET A 215 10.24 -0.68 16.01
C MET A 215 11.29 0.39 15.78
N LEU A 216 10.99 1.38 14.93
CA LEU A 216 11.82 2.56 14.79
C LEU A 216 11.52 3.51 15.96
N GLU A 217 12.55 3.83 16.72
CA GLU A 217 12.53 4.86 17.75
C GLU A 217 13.17 6.14 17.20
N ALA A 218 12.95 7.27 17.84
CA ALA A 218 13.53 8.54 17.40
C ALA A 218 15.05 8.51 17.63
N PRO A 219 15.87 8.52 16.56
CA PRO A 219 17.32 8.64 16.69
C PRO A 219 17.76 10.07 17.01
#